data_7a6fc262d4092b3f2cec0a59fb273b07
#
_entry.id   7a6fc262d4092b3f2cec0a59fb273b07
#
_cell.length_a   1.000
_cell.length_b   1.000
_cell.length_c   1.000
_cell.angle_alpha   90.00
_cell.angle_beta   90.00
_cell.angle_gamma   90.00
#
_symmetry.space_group_name_H-M   'P 1'
#
loop_
_entity.id
_entity.type
_entity.pdbx_description
1 polymer ?
#
loop_
_entity_poly.entity_id
_entity_poly.type
_entity_poly.pdbx_seq_one_letter_code
_entity_poly.pdbx_strand_id
1 'polypeptide(L)'
;MPSTAQNLGTPPPGGVKAPTGTAMTCRGWPQEAAFRMLQNNLDPEVAERPDDLVVYGGTGRAARSWDAYHAMIRSLTDLAGDETLMVQSGKPVGVVRTHEWAPRVLIANSNLVPEWGTWDEFRRLEHLGLTMFGQMTAGSWIYIGTQGILQGTYECFAAIARKRFGGSLAGTLTVTAGLGGMGGAQPLAITMNEGVALCIEVDAERAARRVETRYLDVVADDYADALRRCEEAQRARRPLSVGLVGNAADVVPRLLAGGVAADIVTDQTSAHDPLTYVPNDLTPEAADEMGRSQPDELIRRARTAMATHVEAMVGFADAGAEVFDYGNSLRAEAALGGFERAFDYPGFLPAYIRPLFCEGKGPFRWVALSGDPADIAATDRAVLEEFPADEGLKRWITLAGERVAFQGLPARICWLGYGERHRLGLRFNDMVQSGELTAPIVIGRDHLDSGSVASPYRETEDMLDGSDAIADWPLLNALVNTSSGASWVSIHHGGGVGIGRSIHAGQVSVADGTDLGAQKLERVLLNDPATGVMRHADAGYDRAWEVAAERGVRIPAAS
;
A
#
# COMPACT_ATOMS: atom_id res chain seq x y z
N MET A 1 6.76 -33.01 4.51
CA MET A 1 6.79 -32.92 5.97
C MET A 1 5.50 -32.26 6.40
N PRO A 2 4.74 -32.77 7.39
CA PRO A 2 3.50 -32.13 7.80
C PRO A 2 3.80 -30.72 8.27
N SER A 3 3.05 -29.73 7.76
CA SER A 3 3.04 -28.36 8.21
C SER A 3 2.62 -28.34 9.69
N THR A 4 3.59 -28.28 10.60
CA THR A 4 3.28 -27.81 11.94
C THR A 4 2.99 -26.33 11.80
N ALA A 5 1.71 -25.95 11.94
CA ALA A 5 1.33 -24.54 12.04
C ALA A 5 2.31 -23.84 12.99
N GLN A 6 2.88 -22.71 12.58
CA GLN A 6 3.74 -21.92 13.47
C GLN A 6 2.96 -21.70 14.76
N ASN A 7 3.54 -22.03 15.89
CA ASN A 7 2.96 -21.67 17.17
C ASN A 7 3.15 -20.15 17.35
N LEU A 8 2.15 -19.37 16.93
CA LEU A 8 2.17 -17.91 17.04
C LEU A 8 1.97 -17.43 18.49
N GLY A 9 1.69 -18.31 19.43
CA GLY A 9 1.28 -17.95 20.80
C GLY A 9 -0.23 -17.63 20.86
N THR A 10 -0.66 -17.06 21.98
CA THR A 10 -2.08 -16.79 22.26
C THR A 10 -2.38 -15.30 22.08
N PRO A 11 -3.38 -14.93 21.26
CA PRO A 11 -3.83 -13.56 21.16
C PRO A 11 -4.40 -13.04 22.49
N PRO A 12 -4.32 -11.73 22.75
CA PRO A 12 -4.94 -11.15 23.95
C PRO A 12 -6.47 -11.33 23.90
N PRO A 13 -7.11 -11.66 25.04
CA PRO A 13 -8.56 -11.77 25.11
C PRO A 13 -9.26 -10.48 24.68
N GLY A 14 -10.21 -10.56 23.76
CA GLY A 14 -10.96 -9.41 23.25
C GLY A 14 -10.32 -8.64 22.11
N GLY A 15 -9.19 -9.16 21.55
CA GLY A 15 -8.47 -8.53 20.45
C GLY A 15 -7.59 -7.36 20.88
N VAL A 16 -6.97 -6.70 19.91
CA VAL A 16 -6.09 -5.55 20.11
C VAL A 16 -6.77 -4.28 19.62
N LYS A 17 -6.77 -3.22 20.44
CA LYS A 17 -7.19 -1.87 20.04
C LYS A 17 -6.16 -0.84 20.50
N ALA A 18 -5.88 0.13 19.65
CA ALA A 18 -4.99 1.23 20.01
C ALA A 18 -5.65 2.15 21.06
N PRO A 19 -4.94 2.57 22.12
CA PRO A 19 -5.40 3.65 22.98
C PRO A 19 -5.58 4.95 22.20
N THR A 20 -6.50 5.80 22.67
CA THR A 20 -6.84 7.09 22.05
C THR A 20 -6.73 8.24 23.07
N GLY A 21 -6.76 9.48 22.57
CA GLY A 21 -6.70 10.68 23.41
C GLY A 21 -5.30 11.07 23.85
N THR A 22 -5.19 11.85 24.92
CA THR A 22 -3.95 12.51 25.36
C THR A 22 -3.16 11.74 26.42
N ALA A 23 -3.72 10.68 27.00
CA ALA A 23 -3.02 9.86 28.01
C ALA A 23 -1.96 8.99 27.35
N MET A 24 -0.70 9.10 27.82
CA MET A 24 0.42 8.31 27.31
C MET A 24 0.69 7.11 28.21
N THR A 25 0.98 5.97 27.59
CA THR A 25 1.50 4.77 28.22
C THR A 25 3.05 4.77 28.19
N CYS A 26 3.63 5.32 27.13
CA CYS A 26 5.06 5.39 26.89
C CYS A 26 5.67 6.68 27.46
N ARG A 27 7.02 6.76 27.45
CA ARG A 27 7.77 7.90 28.01
C ARG A 27 7.82 9.14 27.13
N GLY A 28 7.32 9.05 25.90
CA GLY A 28 7.25 10.18 24.95
C GLY A 28 6.38 9.87 23.75
N TRP A 29 5.95 10.92 23.04
CA TRP A 29 5.05 10.79 21.92
C TRP A 29 5.60 9.97 20.74
N PRO A 30 6.89 10.02 20.37
CA PRO A 30 7.41 9.15 19.32
C PRO A 30 7.29 7.65 19.65
N GLN A 31 7.52 7.26 20.90
CA GLN A 31 7.32 5.90 21.39
C GLN A 31 5.84 5.52 21.46
N GLU A 32 5.01 6.42 21.99
CA GLU A 32 3.56 6.25 22.07
C GLU A 32 2.91 6.09 20.71
N ALA A 33 3.40 6.85 19.71
CA ALA A 33 2.94 6.73 18.33
C ALA A 33 3.22 5.34 17.78
N ALA A 34 4.45 4.83 17.91
CA ALA A 34 4.79 3.48 17.47
C ALA A 34 3.98 2.41 18.22
N PHE A 35 3.79 2.59 19.53
CA PHE A 35 2.97 1.73 20.39
C PHE A 35 1.51 1.68 19.94
N ARG A 36 0.87 2.82 19.66
CA ARG A 36 -0.51 2.88 19.17
C ARG A 36 -0.64 2.34 17.76
N MET A 37 0.29 2.67 16.88
CA MET A 37 0.24 2.24 15.48
C MET A 37 0.46 0.73 15.33
N LEU A 38 1.34 0.10 16.13
CA LEU A 38 1.46 -1.36 16.18
C LEU A 38 0.12 -2.02 16.58
N GLN A 39 -0.56 -1.46 17.58
CA GLN A 39 -1.87 -1.96 18.03
C GLN A 39 -2.96 -1.70 16.99
N ASN A 40 -2.98 -0.50 16.37
CA ASN A 40 -3.93 -0.17 15.32
C ASN A 40 -3.83 -1.13 14.12
N ASN A 41 -2.61 -1.59 13.78
CA ASN A 41 -2.44 -2.57 12.71
C ASN A 41 -3.11 -3.92 12.99
N LEU A 42 -3.35 -4.25 14.26
CA LEU A 42 -3.97 -5.51 14.71
C LEU A 42 -5.42 -5.32 15.20
N ASP A 43 -5.97 -4.10 15.09
CA ASP A 43 -7.38 -3.86 15.36
C ASP A 43 -8.25 -4.71 14.40
N PRO A 44 -9.28 -5.43 14.90
CA PRO A 44 -10.18 -6.22 14.06
C PRO A 44 -10.88 -5.43 12.94
N GLU A 45 -11.00 -4.11 13.09
CA GLU A 45 -11.52 -3.23 12.01
C GLU A 45 -10.49 -3.00 10.90
N VAL A 46 -9.19 -3.21 11.18
CA VAL A 46 -8.06 -2.93 10.28
C VAL A 46 -7.50 -4.21 9.67
N ALA A 47 -7.14 -5.20 10.51
CA ALA A 47 -6.47 -6.42 10.10
C ALA A 47 -7.41 -7.42 9.40
N GLU A 48 -6.88 -8.14 8.41
CA GLU A 48 -7.61 -9.24 7.75
C GLU A 48 -7.77 -10.46 8.66
N ARG A 49 -6.71 -10.83 9.40
CA ARG A 49 -6.72 -11.94 10.37
C ARG A 49 -5.90 -11.55 11.60
N PRO A 50 -6.47 -10.75 12.51
CA PRO A 50 -5.74 -10.21 13.67
C PRO A 50 -5.18 -11.31 14.59
N ASP A 51 -5.90 -12.42 14.79
CA ASP A 51 -5.45 -13.53 15.64
C ASP A 51 -4.19 -14.23 15.09
N ASP A 52 -3.99 -14.20 13.78
CA ASP A 52 -2.80 -14.68 13.07
C ASP A 52 -1.72 -13.60 12.91
N LEU A 53 -1.91 -12.40 13.49
CA LEU A 53 -1.06 -11.22 13.32
C LEU A 53 -1.01 -10.69 11.88
N VAL A 54 -1.89 -11.16 11.00
CA VAL A 54 -1.95 -10.78 9.59
C VAL A 54 -2.76 -9.52 9.40
N VAL A 55 -2.09 -8.49 8.91
CA VAL A 55 -2.69 -7.17 8.67
C VAL A 55 -3.35 -7.12 7.30
N TYR A 56 -2.63 -7.46 6.24
CA TYR A 56 -3.15 -7.51 4.87
C TYR A 56 -2.28 -8.35 3.93
N GLY A 57 -2.75 -8.55 2.70
CA GLY A 57 -1.98 -9.21 1.63
C GLY A 57 -1.75 -10.70 1.88
N GLY A 58 -2.70 -11.37 2.48
CA GLY A 58 -2.69 -12.80 2.73
C GLY A 58 -1.77 -13.25 3.87
N THR A 59 -0.53 -12.78 3.95
CA THR A 59 0.48 -13.21 4.94
C THR A 59 1.30 -12.06 5.55
N GLY A 60 1.01 -10.80 5.23
CA GLY A 60 1.72 -9.63 5.75
C GLY A 60 1.44 -9.38 7.23
N ARG A 61 2.46 -9.57 8.10
CA ARG A 61 2.32 -9.53 9.56
C ARG A 61 2.89 -8.26 10.18
N ALA A 62 2.30 -7.86 11.32
CA ALA A 62 2.80 -6.78 12.16
C ALA A 62 3.87 -7.24 13.17
N ALA A 63 3.81 -8.50 13.59
CA ALA A 63 4.75 -9.13 14.52
C ALA A 63 4.97 -10.60 14.14
N ARG A 64 6.11 -11.16 14.54
CA ARG A 64 6.48 -12.55 14.24
C ARG A 64 5.63 -13.58 15.01
N SER A 65 5.30 -13.24 16.25
CA SER A 65 4.46 -14.03 17.15
C SER A 65 3.83 -13.12 18.20
N TRP A 66 2.86 -13.62 18.95
CA TRP A 66 2.27 -12.89 20.08
C TRP A 66 3.28 -12.61 21.19
N ASP A 67 4.23 -13.51 21.45
CA ASP A 67 5.32 -13.26 22.40
C ASP A 67 6.20 -12.09 21.94
N ALA A 68 6.52 -12.04 20.64
CA ALA A 68 7.27 -10.92 20.06
C ALA A 68 6.47 -9.62 20.13
N TYR A 69 5.16 -9.65 19.84
CA TYR A 69 4.26 -8.50 20.00
C TYR A 69 4.29 -7.98 21.44
N HIS A 70 4.07 -8.83 22.44
CA HIS A 70 4.10 -8.42 23.83
C HIS A 70 5.47 -7.89 24.26
N ALA A 71 6.56 -8.45 23.74
CA ALA A 71 7.90 -7.94 23.99
C ALA A 71 8.11 -6.55 23.37
N MET A 72 7.61 -6.28 22.16
CA MET A 72 7.64 -4.96 21.55
C MET A 72 6.83 -3.94 22.36
N ILE A 73 5.62 -4.29 22.77
CA ILE A 73 4.76 -3.44 23.60
C ILE A 73 5.50 -3.04 24.90
N ARG A 74 6.07 -4.00 25.64
CA ARG A 74 6.85 -3.69 26.85
C ARG A 74 8.07 -2.81 26.54
N SER A 75 8.82 -3.13 25.48
CA SER A 75 9.99 -2.34 25.11
C SER A 75 9.63 -0.90 24.78
N LEU A 76 8.58 -0.66 24.01
CA LEU A 76 8.11 0.69 23.66
C LEU A 76 7.66 1.49 24.88
N THR A 77 7.00 0.83 25.85
CA THR A 77 6.58 1.45 27.11
C THR A 77 7.77 1.95 27.94
N ASP A 78 8.86 1.17 27.96
CA ASP A 78 10.04 1.48 28.77
C ASP A 78 11.11 2.32 28.06
N LEU A 79 11.02 2.46 26.74
CA LEU A 79 12.03 3.07 25.88
C LEU A 79 12.27 4.54 26.23
N ALA A 80 13.52 4.90 26.56
CA ALA A 80 13.88 6.29 26.83
C ALA A 80 13.99 7.15 25.57
N GLY A 81 14.01 8.49 25.73
CA GLY A 81 14.09 9.45 24.64
C GLY A 81 15.40 9.42 23.85
N ASP A 82 16.46 8.82 24.38
CA ASP A 82 17.77 8.62 23.77
C ASP A 82 18.10 7.15 23.45
N GLU A 83 17.07 6.29 23.43
CA GLU A 83 17.21 4.87 23.09
C GLU A 83 16.51 4.52 21.78
N THR A 84 16.98 3.48 21.13
CA THR A 84 16.42 2.93 19.88
C THR A 84 16.17 1.43 20.02
N LEU A 85 14.92 1.02 19.80
CA LEU A 85 14.52 -0.38 19.70
C LEU A 85 14.86 -0.94 18.32
N MET A 86 15.54 -2.06 18.26
CA MET A 86 15.82 -2.79 17.01
C MET A 86 14.85 -3.97 16.86
N VAL A 87 14.19 -4.05 15.68
CA VAL A 87 13.22 -5.08 15.33
C VAL A 87 13.65 -5.81 14.06
N GLN A 88 13.89 -7.12 14.19
CA GLN A 88 14.29 -8.00 13.10
C GLN A 88 13.12 -8.92 12.74
N SER A 89 12.54 -8.75 11.56
CA SER A 89 11.42 -9.55 11.07
C SER A 89 10.34 -9.77 12.15
N GLY A 90 9.81 -8.65 12.68
CA GLY A 90 8.74 -8.62 13.67
C GLY A 90 9.09 -9.13 15.08
N LYS A 91 10.40 -9.23 15.41
CA LYS A 91 10.86 -9.60 16.74
C LYS A 91 11.78 -8.51 17.29
N PRO A 92 11.56 -7.98 18.50
CA PRO A 92 12.50 -7.08 19.14
C PRO A 92 13.77 -7.85 19.50
N VAL A 93 14.93 -7.35 19.07
CA VAL A 93 16.21 -8.05 19.24
C VAL A 93 17.19 -7.30 20.13
N GLY A 94 16.92 -6.04 20.43
CA GLY A 94 17.75 -5.25 21.33
C GLY A 94 17.31 -3.80 21.42
N VAL A 95 17.76 -3.13 22.46
CA VAL A 95 17.69 -1.69 22.66
C VAL A 95 19.10 -1.15 22.75
N VAL A 96 19.39 -0.10 22.02
CA VAL A 96 20.69 0.56 22.02
C VAL A 96 20.55 2.01 22.42
N ARG A 97 21.54 2.55 23.12
CA ARG A 97 21.60 3.96 23.42
C ARG A 97 22.04 4.72 22.18
N THR A 98 21.26 5.73 21.81
CA THR A 98 21.50 6.61 20.68
C THR A 98 21.50 8.07 21.14
N HIS A 99 20.61 8.89 20.62
CA HIS A 99 20.42 10.30 21.01
C HIS A 99 19.00 10.74 20.63
N GLU A 100 18.56 11.90 21.11
CA GLU A 100 17.20 12.40 20.92
C GLU A 100 16.78 12.58 19.43
N TRP A 101 17.75 12.81 18.53
CA TRP A 101 17.50 12.91 17.10
C TRP A 101 17.32 11.56 16.40
N ALA A 102 17.84 10.48 16.98
CA ALA A 102 17.76 9.17 16.35
C ALA A 102 16.32 8.64 16.32
N PRO A 103 16.00 7.75 15.37
CA PRO A 103 14.74 7.01 15.40
C PRO A 103 14.55 6.24 16.71
N ARG A 104 13.31 6.18 17.19
CA ARG A 104 12.96 5.34 18.36
C ARG A 104 12.88 3.87 18.01
N VAL A 105 12.61 3.55 16.72
CA VAL A 105 12.57 2.17 16.25
C VAL A 105 13.28 2.04 14.90
N LEU A 106 14.09 0.99 14.76
CA LEU A 106 14.67 0.55 13.49
C LEU A 106 14.17 -0.86 13.18
N ILE A 107 13.62 -1.04 11.99
CA ILE A 107 12.98 -2.28 11.56
C ILE A 107 13.67 -2.80 10.29
N ALA A 108 13.98 -4.10 10.26
CA ALA A 108 14.39 -4.80 9.06
C ALA A 108 13.54 -6.08 8.92
N ASN A 109 12.80 -6.20 7.81
CA ASN A 109 11.88 -7.31 7.59
C ASN A 109 12.29 -8.14 6.37
N SER A 110 12.45 -9.45 6.56
CA SER A 110 12.62 -10.47 5.53
C SER A 110 13.74 -10.20 4.50
N ASN A 111 14.72 -9.35 4.83
CA ASN A 111 15.83 -9.07 3.94
C ASN A 111 16.75 -10.29 3.85
N LEU A 112 16.75 -10.94 2.70
CA LEU A 112 17.61 -12.09 2.38
C LEU A 112 18.74 -11.64 1.47
N VAL A 113 19.90 -12.31 1.60
CA VAL A 113 21.01 -12.12 0.65
C VAL A 113 20.51 -12.55 -0.73
N PRO A 114 20.85 -11.83 -1.84
CA PRO A 114 20.18 -11.96 -3.13
C PRO A 114 20.06 -13.39 -3.67
N GLU A 115 21.07 -14.22 -3.58
CA GLU A 115 21.02 -15.62 -4.03
C GLU A 115 19.98 -16.45 -3.26
N TRP A 116 19.71 -16.12 -2.00
CA TRP A 116 18.71 -16.75 -1.14
C TRP A 116 17.37 -16.01 -1.14
N GLY A 117 17.22 -14.99 -1.96
CA GLY A 117 16.00 -14.19 -2.10
C GLY A 117 14.87 -14.93 -2.84
N THR A 118 14.58 -16.16 -2.47
CA THR A 118 13.55 -17.02 -3.07
C THR A 118 12.43 -17.33 -2.10
N TRP A 119 11.23 -17.63 -2.62
CA TRP A 119 10.11 -18.05 -1.79
C TRP A 119 10.39 -19.33 -1.00
N ASP A 120 11.12 -20.28 -1.59
CA ASP A 120 11.43 -21.56 -0.93
C ASP A 120 12.31 -21.34 0.30
N GLU A 121 13.37 -20.55 0.16
CA GLU A 121 14.24 -20.21 1.28
C GLU A 121 13.51 -19.35 2.33
N PHE A 122 12.70 -18.37 1.89
CA PHE A 122 11.89 -17.56 2.79
C PHE A 122 10.95 -18.45 3.63
N ARG A 123 10.18 -19.34 3.01
CA ARG A 123 9.27 -20.26 3.68
C ARG A 123 9.99 -21.21 4.64
N ARG A 124 11.16 -21.71 4.23
CA ARG A 124 12.02 -22.54 5.12
C ARG A 124 12.41 -21.77 6.38
N LEU A 125 12.86 -20.52 6.24
CA LEU A 125 13.25 -19.67 7.37
C LEU A 125 12.05 -19.25 8.21
N GLU A 126 10.92 -18.96 7.60
CA GLU A 126 9.68 -18.64 8.29
C GLU A 126 9.19 -19.83 9.12
N HIS A 127 9.22 -21.04 8.57
CA HIS A 127 8.90 -22.28 9.29
C HIS A 127 9.79 -22.50 10.51
N LEU A 128 11.08 -22.14 10.42
CA LEU A 128 12.02 -22.18 11.55
C LEU A 128 11.80 -21.04 12.56
N GLY A 129 10.85 -20.14 12.33
CA GLY A 129 10.59 -18.98 13.20
C GLY A 129 11.69 -17.90 13.16
N LEU A 130 12.50 -17.86 12.10
CA LEU A 130 13.64 -16.94 11.97
C LEU A 130 13.27 -15.64 11.26
N THR A 131 12.21 -15.65 10.46
CA THR A 131 11.70 -14.49 9.72
C THR A 131 10.18 -14.45 9.72
N MET A 132 9.61 -13.38 9.20
CA MET A 132 8.20 -13.24 8.88
C MET A 132 8.04 -12.37 7.64
N PHE A 133 6.94 -12.50 6.91
CA PHE A 133 6.61 -11.57 5.83
C PHE A 133 6.04 -10.27 6.40
N GLY A 134 6.95 -9.34 6.71
CA GLY A 134 6.62 -8.00 7.18
C GLY A 134 6.32 -7.07 6.02
N GLN A 135 5.25 -7.35 5.29
CA GLN A 135 4.90 -6.64 4.06
C GLN A 135 4.66 -5.15 4.33
N MET A 136 5.49 -4.29 3.72
CA MET A 136 5.32 -2.83 3.65
C MET A 136 4.80 -2.21 4.98
N THR A 137 3.69 -1.52 4.92
CA THR A 137 3.07 -0.80 6.05
C THR A 137 2.52 -1.72 7.14
N ALA A 138 2.30 -3.01 6.86
CA ALA A 138 1.98 -4.00 7.89
C ALA A 138 3.16 -4.20 8.83
N GLY A 139 4.35 -4.47 8.30
CA GLY A 139 5.57 -4.72 9.06
C GLY A 139 6.23 -3.47 9.65
N SER A 140 5.86 -2.27 9.21
CA SER A 140 6.34 -0.98 9.74
C SER A 140 5.28 -0.20 10.52
N TRP A 141 4.13 -0.81 10.79
CA TRP A 141 3.08 -0.26 11.65
C TRP A 141 2.54 1.10 11.19
N ILE A 142 2.34 1.29 9.92
CA ILE A 142 1.75 2.51 9.33
C ILE A 142 0.60 2.20 8.36
N TYR A 143 0.04 1.00 8.44
CA TYR A 143 -1.15 0.66 7.67
C TYR A 143 -2.38 1.38 8.24
N ILE A 144 -3.12 2.05 7.37
CA ILE A 144 -4.28 2.88 7.71
C ILE A 144 -5.58 2.33 7.09
N GLY A 145 -5.62 1.02 6.83
CA GLY A 145 -6.73 0.39 6.14
C GLY A 145 -6.68 0.59 4.62
N THR A 146 -7.75 0.20 3.95
CA THR A 146 -7.87 0.23 2.48
C THR A 146 -7.71 1.65 1.89
N GLN A 147 -8.00 2.70 2.67
CA GLN A 147 -7.79 4.08 2.19
C GLN A 147 -6.32 4.40 1.88
N GLY A 148 -5.36 3.67 2.47
CA GLY A 148 -3.93 3.88 2.23
C GLY A 148 -3.50 3.69 0.78
N ILE A 149 -4.23 2.87 0.02
CA ILE A 149 -4.02 2.68 -1.43
C ILE A 149 -5.05 3.45 -2.27
N LEU A 150 -6.17 3.87 -1.66
CA LEU A 150 -7.30 4.44 -2.40
C LEU A 150 -6.91 5.67 -3.22
N GLN A 151 -6.08 6.59 -2.67
CA GLN A 151 -5.71 7.77 -3.43
C GLN A 151 -4.79 7.45 -4.61
N GLY A 152 -3.79 6.58 -4.46
CA GLY A 152 -2.95 6.18 -5.58
C GLY A 152 -3.77 5.55 -6.71
N THR A 153 -4.75 4.72 -6.33
CA THR A 153 -5.71 4.13 -7.26
C THR A 153 -6.60 5.20 -7.92
N TYR A 154 -7.11 6.15 -7.14
CA TYR A 154 -7.86 7.29 -7.65
C TYR A 154 -7.04 8.11 -8.66
N GLU A 155 -5.75 8.42 -8.36
CA GLU A 155 -4.88 9.17 -9.27
C GLU A 155 -4.60 8.41 -10.57
N CYS A 156 -4.44 7.09 -10.53
CA CYS A 156 -4.31 6.28 -11.74
C CYS A 156 -5.54 6.43 -12.63
N PHE A 157 -6.75 6.25 -12.07
CA PHE A 157 -7.99 6.38 -12.84
C PHE A 157 -8.23 7.83 -13.29
N ALA A 158 -7.87 8.84 -12.50
CA ALA A 158 -7.91 10.23 -12.90
C ALA A 158 -6.93 10.54 -14.05
N ALA A 159 -5.74 9.94 -14.05
CA ALA A 159 -4.79 10.06 -15.16
C ALA A 159 -5.30 9.40 -16.44
N ILE A 160 -5.90 8.21 -16.33
CA ILE A 160 -6.58 7.52 -17.45
C ILE A 160 -7.73 8.37 -17.99
N ALA A 161 -8.57 8.91 -17.11
CA ALA A 161 -9.67 9.77 -17.49
C ALA A 161 -9.20 10.99 -18.31
N ARG A 162 -8.13 11.66 -17.85
CA ARG A 162 -7.52 12.78 -18.58
C ARG A 162 -6.95 12.36 -19.93
N LYS A 163 -6.24 11.23 -19.97
CA LYS A 163 -5.52 10.76 -21.16
C LYS A 163 -6.47 10.24 -22.26
N ARG A 164 -7.56 9.57 -21.89
CA ARG A 164 -8.39 8.79 -22.81
C ARG A 164 -9.86 9.23 -22.90
N PHE A 165 -10.41 9.85 -21.85
CA PHE A 165 -11.85 10.05 -21.70
C PHE A 165 -12.26 11.50 -21.39
N GLY A 166 -11.41 12.47 -21.72
CA GLY A 166 -11.73 13.90 -21.57
C GLY A 166 -11.87 14.39 -20.12
N GLY A 167 -11.29 13.65 -19.15
CA GLY A 167 -11.21 14.06 -17.75
C GLY A 167 -12.25 13.41 -16.81
N SER A 168 -13.17 12.57 -17.34
CA SER A 168 -14.16 11.84 -16.53
C SER A 168 -14.33 10.42 -17.06
N LEU A 169 -14.58 9.45 -16.18
CA LEU A 169 -14.93 8.08 -16.53
C LEU A 169 -16.45 7.86 -16.64
N ALA A 170 -17.25 8.92 -16.67
CA ALA A 170 -18.70 8.81 -16.74
C ALA A 170 -19.16 8.07 -18.01
N GLY A 171 -19.83 6.93 -17.82
CA GLY A 171 -20.30 6.05 -18.89
C GLY A 171 -19.30 5.02 -19.39
N THR A 172 -18.09 4.94 -18.78
CA THR A 172 -17.12 3.87 -19.07
C THR A 172 -17.32 2.67 -18.14
N LEU A 173 -16.93 1.48 -18.61
CA LEU A 173 -16.86 0.25 -17.82
C LEU A 173 -15.40 -0.11 -17.54
N THR A 174 -15.07 -0.21 -16.27
CA THR A 174 -13.81 -0.82 -15.81
C THR A 174 -14.08 -2.22 -15.30
N VAL A 175 -13.32 -3.20 -15.77
CA VAL A 175 -13.30 -4.58 -15.24
C VAL A 175 -12.04 -4.75 -14.42
N THR A 176 -12.18 -5.26 -13.20
CA THR A 176 -11.06 -5.58 -12.31
C THR A 176 -11.37 -6.80 -11.46
N ALA A 177 -10.34 -7.39 -10.83
CA ALA A 177 -10.52 -8.51 -9.92
C ALA A 177 -9.71 -8.32 -8.63
N GLY A 178 -10.21 -8.94 -7.56
CA GLY A 178 -9.64 -8.86 -6.22
C GLY A 178 -10.21 -7.73 -5.38
N LEU A 179 -10.83 -8.08 -4.24
CA LEU A 179 -11.40 -7.15 -3.25
C LEU A 179 -10.75 -7.29 -1.87
N GLY A 180 -9.50 -7.76 -1.83
CA GLY A 180 -8.66 -7.81 -0.63
C GLY A 180 -8.29 -6.42 -0.11
N GLY A 181 -7.35 -6.33 0.85
CA GLY A 181 -6.92 -5.06 1.47
C GLY A 181 -6.55 -3.98 0.46
N MET A 182 -5.82 -4.37 -0.59
CA MET A 182 -5.38 -3.46 -1.66
C MET A 182 -6.43 -3.30 -2.77
N GLY A 183 -6.90 -4.41 -3.34
CA GLY A 183 -7.86 -4.40 -4.46
C GLY A 183 -9.22 -3.82 -4.09
N GLY A 184 -9.61 -3.90 -2.82
CA GLY A 184 -10.84 -3.30 -2.31
C GLY A 184 -10.93 -1.78 -2.45
N ALA A 185 -9.83 -1.09 -2.78
CA ALA A 185 -9.84 0.34 -3.07
C ALA A 185 -10.36 0.66 -4.49
N GLN A 186 -10.24 -0.26 -5.43
CA GLN A 186 -10.55 0.00 -6.85
C GLN A 186 -11.99 0.40 -7.10
N PRO A 187 -13.03 -0.28 -6.54
CA PRO A 187 -14.42 0.09 -6.81
C PRO A 187 -14.71 1.55 -6.45
N LEU A 188 -14.26 1.98 -5.25
CA LEU A 188 -14.48 3.35 -4.80
C LEU A 188 -13.68 4.36 -5.63
N ALA A 189 -12.42 4.06 -5.96
CA ALA A 189 -11.59 4.93 -6.81
C ALA A 189 -12.20 5.17 -8.20
N ILE A 190 -12.76 4.13 -8.81
CA ILE A 190 -13.43 4.20 -10.11
C ILE A 190 -14.70 5.05 -10.00
N THR A 191 -15.55 4.81 -8.99
CA THR A 191 -16.79 5.58 -8.81
C THR A 191 -16.54 7.03 -8.39
N MET A 192 -15.46 7.33 -7.66
CA MET A 192 -15.02 8.70 -7.37
C MET A 192 -14.53 9.44 -8.64
N ASN A 193 -14.12 8.70 -9.68
CA ASN A 193 -13.84 9.22 -11.02
C ASN A 193 -15.05 9.12 -11.97
N GLU A 194 -16.25 8.88 -11.41
CA GLU A 194 -17.55 8.84 -12.12
C GLU A 194 -17.75 7.60 -13.00
N GLY A 195 -16.88 6.60 -12.95
CA GLY A 195 -16.93 5.38 -13.75
C GLY A 195 -17.87 4.31 -13.20
N VAL A 196 -18.11 3.27 -14.03
CA VAL A 196 -18.76 2.03 -13.62
C VAL A 196 -17.69 0.95 -13.44
N ALA A 197 -17.74 0.21 -12.34
CA ALA A 197 -16.81 -0.86 -12.04
C ALA A 197 -17.52 -2.21 -11.97
N LEU A 198 -17.00 -3.22 -12.65
CA LEU A 198 -17.29 -4.65 -12.43
C LEU A 198 -16.09 -5.25 -11.71
N CYS A 199 -16.29 -5.65 -10.46
CA CYS A 199 -15.24 -6.15 -9.56
C CYS A 199 -15.47 -7.63 -9.28
N ILE A 200 -14.56 -8.49 -9.72
CA ILE A 200 -14.65 -9.93 -9.57
C ILE A 200 -13.93 -10.33 -8.27
N GLU A 201 -14.59 -11.11 -7.42
CA GLU A 201 -13.99 -11.61 -6.16
C GLU A 201 -14.38 -13.07 -5.95
N VAL A 202 -13.39 -13.91 -5.69
CA VAL A 202 -13.61 -15.35 -5.47
C VAL A 202 -14.25 -15.65 -4.11
N ASP A 203 -14.07 -14.76 -3.14
CA ASP A 203 -14.55 -14.86 -1.76
C ASP A 203 -15.77 -13.95 -1.54
N ALA A 204 -16.93 -14.58 -1.28
CA ALA A 204 -18.18 -13.86 -1.08
C ALA A 204 -18.20 -13.00 0.21
N GLU A 205 -17.55 -13.45 1.28
CA GLU A 205 -17.47 -12.69 2.54
C GLU A 205 -16.63 -11.44 2.37
N ARG A 206 -15.55 -11.53 1.59
CA ARG A 206 -14.70 -10.41 1.24
C ARG A 206 -15.47 -9.36 0.42
N ALA A 207 -16.26 -9.80 -0.56
CA ALA A 207 -17.12 -8.91 -1.34
C ALA A 207 -18.17 -8.21 -0.46
N ALA A 208 -18.85 -8.96 0.44
CA ALA A 208 -19.82 -8.41 1.39
C ALA A 208 -19.18 -7.37 2.33
N ARG A 209 -18.00 -7.66 2.88
CA ARG A 209 -17.25 -6.70 3.72
C ARG A 209 -16.97 -5.37 3.00
N ARG A 210 -16.75 -5.36 1.68
CA ARG A 210 -16.54 -4.13 0.92
C ARG A 210 -17.83 -3.30 0.79
N VAL A 211 -18.98 -3.92 0.76
CA VAL A 211 -20.27 -3.21 0.83
C VAL A 211 -20.47 -2.59 2.22
N GLU A 212 -20.24 -3.36 3.27
CA GLU A 212 -20.34 -2.89 4.66
C GLU A 212 -19.42 -1.70 4.94
N THR A 213 -18.19 -1.76 4.44
CA THR A 213 -17.20 -0.70 4.60
C THR A 213 -17.32 0.44 3.57
N ARG A 214 -18.34 0.40 2.70
CA ARG A 214 -18.68 1.43 1.72
C ARG A 214 -17.64 1.64 0.61
N TYR A 215 -16.83 0.62 0.32
CA TYR A 215 -15.91 0.62 -0.81
C TYR A 215 -16.54 0.06 -2.09
N LEU A 216 -17.53 -0.81 -1.96
CA LEU A 216 -18.32 -1.39 -3.06
C LEU A 216 -19.78 -1.01 -2.86
N ASP A 217 -20.49 -0.65 -3.95
CA ASP A 217 -21.89 -0.24 -3.84
C ASP A 217 -22.85 -1.43 -3.69
N VAL A 218 -22.63 -2.53 -4.45
CA VAL A 218 -23.53 -3.69 -4.47
C VAL A 218 -22.80 -4.96 -4.91
N VAL A 219 -23.25 -6.11 -4.41
CA VAL A 219 -22.91 -7.43 -4.97
C VAL A 219 -24.08 -7.89 -5.84
N ALA A 220 -23.78 -8.36 -7.04
CA ALA A 220 -24.77 -8.91 -7.96
C ALA A 220 -25.14 -10.35 -7.59
N ASP A 221 -26.36 -10.76 -7.93
CA ASP A 221 -26.86 -12.11 -7.66
C ASP A 221 -26.18 -13.16 -8.55
N ASP A 222 -25.88 -12.78 -9.79
CA ASP A 222 -25.17 -13.63 -10.76
C ASP A 222 -24.51 -12.80 -11.87
N TYR A 223 -23.89 -13.50 -12.83
CA TYR A 223 -23.22 -12.89 -13.98
C TYR A 223 -24.16 -12.02 -14.84
N ALA A 224 -25.40 -12.46 -15.06
CA ALA A 224 -26.34 -11.74 -15.91
C ALA A 224 -26.83 -10.45 -15.21
N ASP A 225 -27.09 -10.53 -13.90
CA ASP A 225 -27.44 -9.36 -13.07
C ASP A 225 -26.29 -8.36 -13.01
N ALA A 226 -25.04 -8.83 -12.87
CA ALA A 226 -23.86 -7.96 -12.85
C ALA A 226 -23.75 -7.14 -14.15
N LEU A 227 -23.84 -7.80 -15.31
CA LEU A 227 -23.77 -7.12 -16.61
C LEU A 227 -24.93 -6.14 -16.79
N ARG A 228 -26.15 -6.56 -16.49
CA ARG A 228 -27.34 -5.70 -16.60
C ARG A 228 -27.17 -4.41 -15.77
N ARG A 229 -26.73 -4.52 -14.52
CA ARG A 229 -26.49 -3.35 -13.63
C ARG A 229 -25.41 -2.43 -14.19
N CYS A 230 -24.31 -2.99 -14.67
CA CYS A 230 -23.24 -2.22 -15.29
C CYS A 230 -23.72 -1.48 -16.54
N GLU A 231 -24.41 -2.16 -17.47
CA GLU A 231 -24.96 -1.55 -18.69
C GLU A 231 -25.97 -0.43 -18.40
N GLU A 232 -26.88 -0.64 -17.45
CA GLU A 232 -27.85 0.37 -17.03
C GLU A 232 -27.14 1.61 -16.46
N ALA A 233 -26.11 1.43 -15.61
CA ALA A 233 -25.32 2.50 -15.04
C ALA A 233 -24.49 3.25 -16.11
N GLN A 234 -23.87 2.54 -17.07
CA GLN A 234 -23.13 3.15 -18.18
C GLN A 234 -24.05 4.03 -19.05
N ARG A 235 -25.21 3.49 -19.47
CA ARG A 235 -26.19 4.25 -20.28
C ARG A 235 -26.69 5.49 -19.55
N ALA A 236 -26.90 5.39 -18.25
CA ALA A 236 -27.31 6.51 -17.39
C ALA A 236 -26.15 7.47 -17.03
N ARG A 237 -24.90 7.14 -17.41
CA ARG A 237 -23.67 7.83 -17.01
C ARG A 237 -23.59 8.04 -15.48
N ARG A 238 -24.10 7.07 -14.72
CA ARG A 238 -24.15 7.10 -13.25
C ARG A 238 -23.04 6.20 -12.68
N PRO A 239 -22.18 6.71 -11.81
CA PRO A 239 -21.17 5.88 -11.16
C PRO A 239 -21.84 4.73 -10.38
N LEU A 240 -21.26 3.54 -10.51
CA LEU A 240 -21.71 2.35 -9.79
C LEU A 240 -20.58 1.32 -9.75
N SER A 241 -20.36 0.73 -8.61
CA SER A 241 -19.48 -0.43 -8.47
C SER A 241 -20.28 -1.69 -8.13
N VAL A 242 -20.08 -2.72 -8.95
CA VAL A 242 -20.79 -4.00 -8.88
C VAL A 242 -19.77 -5.11 -8.59
N GLY A 243 -19.91 -5.79 -7.46
CA GLY A 243 -19.18 -7.01 -7.15
C GLY A 243 -19.83 -8.23 -7.80
N LEU A 244 -19.03 -9.09 -8.38
CA LEU A 244 -19.44 -10.40 -8.88
C LEU A 244 -18.62 -11.48 -8.19
N VAL A 245 -19.30 -12.38 -7.46
CA VAL A 245 -18.63 -13.54 -6.85
C VAL A 245 -18.28 -14.53 -7.95
N GLY A 246 -16.98 -14.81 -8.12
CA GLY A 246 -16.48 -15.71 -9.16
C GLY A 246 -14.96 -15.67 -9.28
N ASN A 247 -14.40 -16.58 -10.05
CA ASN A 247 -12.97 -16.63 -10.30
C ASN A 247 -12.62 -15.78 -11.53
N ALA A 248 -11.59 -14.95 -11.39
CA ALA A 248 -11.15 -14.05 -12.47
C ALA A 248 -10.70 -14.81 -13.72
N ALA A 249 -10.04 -15.97 -13.56
CA ALA A 249 -9.60 -16.80 -14.68
C ALA A 249 -10.76 -17.47 -15.46
N ASP A 250 -12.00 -17.44 -14.93
CA ASP A 250 -13.21 -17.88 -15.64
C ASP A 250 -14.00 -16.69 -16.16
N VAL A 251 -14.17 -15.67 -15.32
CA VAL A 251 -15.07 -14.54 -15.61
C VAL A 251 -14.48 -13.61 -16.67
N VAL A 252 -13.18 -13.26 -16.60
CA VAL A 252 -12.57 -12.33 -17.55
C VAL A 252 -12.53 -12.91 -18.96
N PRO A 253 -12.13 -14.18 -19.19
CA PRO A 253 -12.28 -14.83 -20.51
C PRO A 253 -13.73 -14.88 -21.01
N ARG A 254 -14.69 -15.14 -20.11
CA ARG A 254 -16.11 -15.18 -20.47
C ARG A 254 -16.64 -13.81 -20.90
N LEU A 255 -16.20 -12.72 -20.25
CA LEU A 255 -16.54 -11.35 -20.64
C LEU A 255 -16.01 -11.04 -22.04
N LEU A 256 -14.74 -11.37 -22.31
CA LEU A 256 -14.10 -11.18 -23.62
C LEU A 256 -14.83 -11.98 -24.71
N ALA A 257 -15.05 -13.27 -24.50
CA ALA A 257 -15.75 -14.15 -25.44
C ALA A 257 -17.21 -13.72 -25.67
N GLY A 258 -17.85 -13.14 -24.67
CA GLY A 258 -19.20 -12.58 -24.74
C GLY A 258 -19.27 -11.22 -25.44
N GLY A 259 -18.16 -10.64 -25.88
CA GLY A 259 -18.10 -9.36 -26.56
C GLY A 259 -18.44 -8.16 -25.66
N VAL A 260 -18.21 -8.26 -24.35
CA VAL A 260 -18.42 -7.15 -23.42
C VAL A 260 -17.41 -6.04 -23.75
N ALA A 261 -17.91 -4.85 -24.05
CA ALA A 261 -17.09 -3.69 -24.35
C ALA A 261 -16.60 -3.05 -23.03
N ALA A 262 -15.51 -3.58 -22.46
CA ALA A 262 -14.82 -2.92 -21.36
C ALA A 262 -13.91 -1.82 -21.90
N ASP A 263 -13.98 -0.63 -21.30
CA ASP A 263 -13.11 0.50 -21.66
C ASP A 263 -11.75 0.41 -20.97
N ILE A 264 -11.75 -0.13 -19.75
CA ILE A 264 -10.55 -0.29 -18.91
C ILE A 264 -10.55 -1.69 -18.31
N VAL A 265 -9.40 -2.37 -18.30
CA VAL A 265 -9.20 -3.66 -17.62
C VAL A 265 -7.93 -3.64 -16.79
N THR A 266 -8.04 -4.07 -15.55
CA THR A 266 -6.90 -4.19 -14.63
C THR A 266 -7.13 -5.33 -13.63
N ASP A 267 -6.18 -5.55 -12.71
CA ASP A 267 -6.26 -6.61 -11.71
C ASP A 267 -5.56 -6.25 -10.40
N GLN A 268 -6.09 -6.76 -9.30
CA GLN A 268 -5.48 -6.66 -7.97
C GLN A 268 -5.73 -7.95 -7.16
N THR A 269 -5.77 -9.10 -7.80
CA THR A 269 -5.79 -10.40 -7.12
C THR A 269 -4.51 -10.66 -6.32
N SER A 270 -4.52 -11.65 -5.43
CA SER A 270 -3.36 -11.99 -4.58
C SER A 270 -2.28 -12.78 -5.35
N ALA A 271 -1.83 -12.27 -6.51
CA ALA A 271 -0.89 -12.96 -7.39
C ALA A 271 0.59 -12.85 -6.95
N HIS A 272 0.91 -12.01 -5.97
CA HIS A 272 2.28 -11.80 -5.48
C HIS A 272 2.88 -13.03 -4.76
N ASP A 273 2.04 -13.90 -4.24
CA ASP A 273 2.38 -15.25 -3.77
C ASP A 273 1.41 -16.25 -4.43
N PRO A 274 1.89 -17.15 -5.31
CA PRO A 274 1.03 -18.12 -6.01
C PRO A 274 0.24 -19.04 -5.07
N LEU A 275 0.66 -19.21 -3.81
CA LEU A 275 -0.11 -19.97 -2.81
C LEU A 275 -1.38 -19.23 -2.35
N THR A 276 -1.50 -17.94 -2.63
CA THR A 276 -2.65 -17.12 -2.24
C THR A 276 -3.61 -16.81 -3.39
N TYR A 277 -3.24 -17.16 -4.62
CA TYR A 277 -4.13 -17.08 -5.78
C TYR A 277 -4.96 -18.35 -5.90
N VAL A 278 -6.27 -18.23 -5.89
CA VAL A 278 -7.19 -19.38 -6.01
C VAL A 278 -7.31 -19.80 -7.48
N PRO A 279 -6.84 -21.01 -7.86
CA PRO A 279 -7.07 -21.53 -9.21
C PRO A 279 -8.57 -21.70 -9.51
N ASN A 280 -8.96 -21.57 -10.77
CA ASN A 280 -10.37 -21.60 -11.16
C ASN A 280 -11.04 -22.98 -11.07
N ASP A 281 -10.28 -24.03 -10.89
CA ASP A 281 -10.77 -25.40 -10.66
C ASP A 281 -10.88 -25.78 -9.16
N LEU A 282 -10.67 -24.83 -8.25
CA LEU A 282 -10.75 -25.02 -6.80
C LEU A 282 -11.63 -23.96 -6.14
N THR A 283 -12.24 -24.34 -4.99
CA THR A 283 -12.80 -23.34 -4.06
C THR A 283 -11.70 -22.75 -3.18
N PRO A 284 -11.91 -21.58 -2.53
CA PRO A 284 -10.94 -21.01 -1.60
C PRO A 284 -10.48 -22.02 -0.52
N GLU A 285 -11.41 -22.77 0.07
CA GLU A 285 -11.11 -23.75 1.12
C GLU A 285 -10.28 -24.94 0.57
N ALA A 286 -10.59 -25.39 -0.66
CA ALA A 286 -9.82 -26.45 -1.31
C ALA A 286 -8.41 -25.99 -1.69
N ALA A 287 -8.25 -24.73 -2.10
CA ALA A 287 -6.94 -24.12 -2.37
C ALA A 287 -6.12 -24.02 -1.08
N ASP A 288 -6.71 -23.58 0.03
CA ASP A 288 -6.06 -23.52 1.34
C ASP A 288 -5.58 -24.90 1.82
N GLU A 289 -6.42 -25.93 1.67
CA GLU A 289 -6.03 -27.30 2.03
C GLU A 289 -4.92 -27.84 1.12
N MET A 290 -5.01 -27.58 -0.20
CA MET A 290 -3.96 -27.95 -1.14
C MET A 290 -2.66 -27.21 -0.84
N GLY A 291 -2.72 -25.94 -0.47
CA GLY A 291 -1.54 -25.15 -0.06
C GLY A 291 -0.79 -25.75 1.12
N ARG A 292 -1.51 -26.36 2.06
CA ARG A 292 -0.92 -27.07 3.20
C ARG A 292 -0.37 -28.45 2.84
N SER A 293 -1.04 -29.19 1.98
CA SER A 293 -0.73 -30.60 1.68
C SER A 293 0.12 -30.80 0.43
N GLN A 294 -0.06 -29.98 -0.59
CA GLN A 294 0.55 -30.10 -1.92
C GLN A 294 0.90 -28.71 -2.51
N PRO A 295 1.78 -27.91 -1.86
CA PRO A 295 2.06 -26.53 -2.25
C PRO A 295 2.54 -26.38 -3.70
N ASP A 296 3.41 -27.27 -4.18
CA ASP A 296 3.94 -27.22 -5.54
C ASP A 296 2.84 -27.43 -6.60
N GLU A 297 1.87 -28.29 -6.31
CA GLU A 297 0.73 -28.53 -7.20
C GLU A 297 -0.22 -27.31 -7.21
N LEU A 298 -0.45 -26.68 -6.06
CA LEU A 298 -1.23 -25.44 -6.00
C LEU A 298 -0.55 -24.33 -6.81
N ILE A 299 0.75 -24.13 -6.64
CA ILE A 299 1.52 -23.13 -7.41
C ILE A 299 1.40 -23.37 -8.90
N ARG A 300 1.53 -24.63 -9.35
CA ARG A 300 1.39 -24.97 -10.77
C ARG A 300 0.00 -24.63 -11.30
N ARG A 301 -1.07 -24.97 -10.57
CA ARG A 301 -2.46 -24.65 -10.96
C ARG A 301 -2.73 -23.16 -10.94
N ALA A 302 -2.26 -22.46 -9.92
CA ALA A 302 -2.38 -21.01 -9.80
C ALA A 302 -1.74 -20.31 -11.01
N ARG A 303 -0.53 -20.69 -11.39
CA ARG A 303 0.16 -20.13 -12.57
C ARG A 303 -0.58 -20.41 -13.87
N THR A 304 -1.18 -21.60 -14.03
CA THR A 304 -2.02 -21.91 -15.19
C THR A 304 -3.26 -21.01 -15.24
N ALA A 305 -3.94 -20.83 -14.12
CA ALA A 305 -5.10 -19.94 -14.02
C ALA A 305 -4.72 -18.47 -14.27
N MET A 306 -3.59 -18.01 -13.72
CA MET A 306 -3.08 -16.66 -13.99
C MET A 306 -2.74 -16.46 -15.47
N ALA A 307 -2.18 -17.46 -16.15
CA ALA A 307 -1.93 -17.40 -17.59
C ALA A 307 -3.23 -17.22 -18.37
N THR A 308 -4.29 -17.97 -18.05
CA THR A 308 -5.62 -17.83 -18.66
C THR A 308 -6.23 -16.44 -18.39
N HIS A 309 -6.08 -15.93 -17.17
CA HIS A 309 -6.56 -14.60 -16.79
C HIS A 309 -5.86 -13.50 -17.61
N VAL A 310 -4.52 -13.53 -17.65
CA VAL A 310 -3.71 -12.53 -18.37
C VAL A 310 -3.91 -12.63 -19.88
N GLU A 311 -4.07 -13.82 -20.45
CA GLU A 311 -4.41 -14.00 -21.87
C GLU A 311 -5.70 -13.25 -22.23
N ALA A 312 -6.73 -13.33 -21.38
CA ALA A 312 -7.96 -12.58 -21.60
C ALA A 312 -7.75 -11.06 -21.43
N MET A 313 -6.92 -10.61 -20.47
CA MET A 313 -6.57 -9.19 -20.35
C MET A 313 -5.86 -8.67 -21.60
N VAL A 314 -4.90 -9.43 -22.16
CA VAL A 314 -4.25 -9.10 -23.44
C VAL A 314 -5.28 -9.07 -24.57
N GLY A 315 -6.24 -10.00 -24.58
CA GLY A 315 -7.33 -9.99 -25.55
C GLY A 315 -8.18 -8.71 -25.50
N PHE A 316 -8.43 -8.16 -24.31
CA PHE A 316 -9.08 -6.85 -24.16
C PHE A 316 -8.19 -5.70 -24.68
N ALA A 317 -6.88 -5.75 -24.45
CA ALA A 317 -5.94 -4.78 -25.02
C ALA A 317 -5.94 -4.82 -26.55
N ASP A 318 -5.89 -6.02 -27.15
CA ASP A 318 -5.99 -6.25 -28.59
C ASP A 318 -7.34 -5.72 -29.16
N ALA A 319 -8.41 -5.74 -28.35
CA ALA A 319 -9.72 -5.18 -28.70
C ALA A 319 -9.81 -3.65 -28.48
N GLY A 320 -8.76 -3.00 -27.96
CA GLY A 320 -8.66 -1.54 -27.81
C GLY A 320 -9.01 -0.98 -26.42
N ALA A 321 -9.23 -1.83 -25.42
CA ALA A 321 -9.36 -1.39 -24.03
C ALA A 321 -8.02 -0.83 -23.50
N GLU A 322 -8.10 0.10 -22.55
CA GLU A 322 -6.94 0.52 -21.77
C GLU A 322 -6.65 -0.56 -20.71
N VAL A 323 -5.55 -1.29 -20.87
CA VAL A 323 -5.17 -2.39 -19.97
C VAL A 323 -3.87 -2.07 -19.27
N PHE A 324 -3.82 -2.29 -17.98
CA PHE A 324 -2.60 -2.08 -17.18
C PHE A 324 -2.52 -3.02 -15.98
N ASP A 325 -1.30 -3.38 -15.59
CA ASP A 325 -1.00 -4.11 -14.37
C ASP A 325 -0.95 -3.14 -13.18
N TYR A 326 -1.69 -3.42 -12.13
CA TYR A 326 -1.63 -2.64 -10.90
C TYR A 326 -0.53 -3.10 -9.92
N GLY A 327 0.36 -3.99 -10.35
CA GLY A 327 1.59 -4.32 -9.63
C GLY A 327 1.41 -5.37 -8.53
N ASN A 328 0.77 -6.48 -8.86
CA ASN A 328 0.61 -7.64 -7.98
C ASN A 328 1.40 -8.89 -8.44
N SER A 329 2.30 -8.77 -9.43
CA SER A 329 3.04 -9.85 -10.08
C SER A 329 2.23 -10.79 -10.98
N LEU A 330 0.97 -10.48 -11.30
CA LEU A 330 0.12 -11.33 -12.13
C LEU A 330 0.78 -11.66 -13.48
N ARG A 331 1.37 -10.66 -14.17
CA ARG A 331 2.09 -10.85 -15.44
C ARG A 331 3.27 -11.80 -15.30
N ALA A 332 4.09 -11.63 -14.26
CA ALA A 332 5.27 -12.45 -14.05
C ALA A 332 4.90 -13.92 -13.75
N GLU A 333 3.88 -14.16 -12.94
CA GLU A 333 3.41 -15.53 -12.65
C GLU A 333 2.70 -16.16 -13.85
N ALA A 334 1.97 -15.37 -14.67
CA ALA A 334 1.38 -15.84 -15.91
C ALA A 334 2.43 -16.26 -16.95
N ALA A 335 3.53 -15.51 -17.06
CA ALA A 335 4.68 -15.88 -17.91
C ALA A 335 5.30 -17.21 -17.45
N LEU A 336 5.49 -17.41 -16.14
CA LEU A 336 5.91 -18.69 -15.56
C LEU A 336 4.88 -19.81 -15.76
N GLY A 337 3.60 -19.46 -15.94
CA GLY A 337 2.51 -20.36 -16.34
C GLY A 337 2.46 -20.70 -17.82
N GLY A 338 3.38 -20.14 -18.63
CA GLY A 338 3.56 -20.44 -20.06
C GLY A 338 2.92 -19.44 -21.03
N PHE A 339 2.41 -18.30 -20.56
CA PHE A 339 1.86 -17.27 -21.45
C PHE A 339 2.93 -16.23 -21.83
N GLU A 340 3.46 -16.32 -23.05
CA GLU A 340 4.60 -15.51 -23.50
C GLU A 340 4.28 -14.02 -23.65
N ARG A 341 3.01 -13.65 -23.97
CA ARG A 341 2.56 -12.27 -24.16
C ARG A 341 2.15 -11.55 -22.85
N ALA A 342 2.53 -12.09 -21.68
CA ALA A 342 2.10 -11.57 -20.40
C ALA A 342 2.48 -10.10 -20.13
N PHE A 343 3.53 -9.60 -20.80
CA PHE A 343 4.01 -8.22 -20.68
C PHE A 343 3.63 -7.32 -21.87
N ASP A 344 2.67 -7.73 -22.73
CA ASP A 344 2.21 -6.91 -23.87
C ASP A 344 1.40 -5.67 -23.44
N TYR A 345 1.09 -5.49 -22.17
CA TYR A 345 0.52 -4.28 -21.60
C TYR A 345 1.36 -3.74 -20.43
N PRO A 346 1.38 -2.41 -20.22
CA PRO A 346 2.28 -1.79 -19.26
C PRO A 346 1.81 -1.96 -17.81
N GLY A 347 2.74 -1.73 -16.87
CA GLY A 347 2.41 -1.42 -15.49
C GLY A 347 1.85 0.00 -15.33
N PHE A 348 1.11 0.25 -14.25
CA PHE A 348 0.51 1.56 -13.98
C PHE A 348 1.56 2.66 -13.72
N LEU A 349 2.72 2.30 -13.20
CA LEU A 349 3.77 3.25 -12.88
C LEU A 349 4.33 3.94 -14.13
N PRO A 350 4.90 3.20 -15.12
CA PRO A 350 5.39 3.82 -16.33
C PRO A 350 4.26 4.50 -17.14
N ALA A 351 3.04 3.94 -17.09
CA ALA A 351 1.93 4.46 -17.89
C ALA A 351 1.33 5.78 -17.36
N TYR A 352 1.30 5.99 -16.03
CA TYR A 352 0.52 7.09 -15.42
C TYR A 352 1.23 7.84 -14.29
N ILE A 353 2.10 7.19 -13.51
CA ILE A 353 2.61 7.75 -12.25
C ILE A 353 4.04 8.28 -12.37
N ARG A 354 4.84 7.79 -13.30
CA ARG A 354 6.24 8.19 -13.47
C ARG A 354 6.46 9.70 -13.49
N PRO A 355 5.66 10.52 -14.20
CA PRO A 355 5.84 11.98 -14.18
C PRO A 355 5.71 12.58 -12.78
N LEU A 356 4.80 12.06 -11.94
CA LEU A 356 4.63 12.50 -10.56
C LEU A 356 5.83 12.11 -9.70
N PHE A 357 6.37 10.91 -9.90
CA PHE A 357 7.57 10.46 -9.21
C PHE A 357 8.80 11.31 -9.54
N CYS A 358 8.92 11.82 -10.75
CA CYS A 358 9.96 12.80 -11.12
C CYS A 358 9.87 14.10 -10.30
N GLU A 359 8.67 14.44 -9.80
CA GLU A 359 8.44 15.60 -8.94
C GLU A 359 8.60 15.30 -7.44
N GLY A 360 8.99 14.07 -7.09
CA GLY A 360 8.95 13.58 -5.71
C GLY A 360 7.52 13.54 -5.16
N LYS A 361 6.50 13.58 -6.06
CA LYS A 361 5.09 13.54 -5.68
C LYS A 361 4.66 12.10 -5.45
N GLY A 362 4.13 11.86 -4.25
CA GLY A 362 3.68 10.55 -3.84
C GLY A 362 2.89 10.59 -2.54
N PRO A 363 2.54 9.42 -1.99
CA PRO A 363 1.63 9.32 -0.86
C PRO A 363 2.19 9.97 0.40
N PHE A 364 1.38 10.85 0.96
CA PHE A 364 1.55 11.48 2.27
C PHE A 364 0.32 11.13 3.10
N ARG A 365 0.53 10.36 4.16
CA ARG A 365 -0.55 9.85 5.01
C ARG A 365 -0.38 10.27 6.44
N TRP A 366 -1.51 10.47 7.15
CA TRP A 366 -1.48 10.84 8.55
C TRP A 366 -2.60 10.18 9.35
N VAL A 367 -2.34 10.05 10.66
CA VAL A 367 -3.23 9.38 11.62
C VAL A 367 -3.38 10.25 12.84
N ALA A 368 -4.61 10.46 13.29
CA ALA A 368 -4.93 11.20 14.52
C ALA A 368 -4.90 10.27 15.74
N LEU A 369 -3.91 10.46 16.61
CA LEU A 369 -3.76 9.65 17.84
C LEU A 369 -4.84 9.96 18.89
N SER A 370 -5.60 11.03 18.72
CA SER A 370 -6.77 11.32 19.54
C SER A 370 -7.88 10.28 19.40
N GLY A 371 -7.96 9.60 18.25
CA GLY A 371 -9.09 8.76 17.89
C GLY A 371 -10.34 9.56 17.49
N ASP A 372 -10.25 10.89 17.43
CA ASP A 372 -11.38 11.77 17.08
C ASP A 372 -11.36 12.11 15.59
N PRO A 373 -12.40 11.75 14.81
CA PRO A 373 -12.56 12.16 13.43
C PRO A 373 -12.51 13.68 13.19
N ALA A 374 -12.81 14.48 14.20
CA ALA A 374 -12.75 15.95 14.13
C ALA A 374 -11.33 16.46 13.87
N ASP A 375 -10.31 15.78 14.40
CA ASP A 375 -8.90 16.12 14.12
C ASP A 375 -8.53 15.88 12.64
N ILE A 376 -9.09 14.82 12.03
CA ILE A 376 -8.91 14.62 10.56
C ILE A 376 -9.66 15.71 9.78
N ALA A 377 -10.86 16.08 10.18
CA ALA A 377 -11.57 17.17 9.51
C ALA A 377 -10.82 18.52 9.63
N ALA A 378 -10.14 18.76 10.76
CA ALA A 378 -9.29 19.94 10.94
C ALA A 378 -8.06 19.89 10.03
N THR A 379 -7.36 18.75 9.97
CA THR A 379 -6.22 18.58 9.09
C THR A 379 -6.61 18.60 7.60
N ASP A 380 -7.77 18.07 7.21
CA ASP A 380 -8.31 18.21 5.83
C ASP A 380 -8.49 19.69 5.45
N ARG A 381 -9.01 20.54 6.35
CA ARG A 381 -9.09 22.00 6.12
C ARG A 381 -7.70 22.63 5.96
N ALA A 382 -6.75 22.24 6.81
CA ALA A 382 -5.38 22.74 6.71
C ALA A 382 -4.74 22.39 5.35
N VAL A 383 -5.00 21.20 4.79
CA VAL A 383 -4.56 20.85 3.43
C VAL A 383 -5.14 21.80 2.39
N LEU A 384 -6.44 22.06 2.45
CA LEU A 384 -7.13 22.97 1.50
C LEU A 384 -6.63 24.42 1.59
N GLU A 385 -6.30 24.88 2.80
CA GLU A 385 -5.73 26.21 3.06
C GLU A 385 -4.28 26.32 2.57
N GLU A 386 -3.47 25.27 2.75
CA GLU A 386 -2.06 25.26 2.39
C GLU A 386 -1.83 25.14 0.88
N PHE A 387 -2.74 24.45 0.16
CA PHE A 387 -2.63 24.19 -1.28
C PHE A 387 -3.86 24.67 -2.06
N PRO A 388 -4.22 25.98 -1.98
CA PRO A 388 -5.46 26.49 -2.56
C PRO A 388 -5.52 26.45 -4.09
N ALA A 389 -4.37 26.31 -4.77
CA ALA A 389 -4.28 26.27 -6.23
C ALA A 389 -4.34 24.84 -6.81
N ASP A 390 -4.20 23.78 -5.99
CA ASP A 390 -4.25 22.40 -6.47
C ASP A 390 -5.70 21.89 -6.49
N GLU A 391 -6.36 22.09 -7.64
CA GLU A 391 -7.75 21.65 -7.83
C GLU A 391 -7.93 20.12 -7.74
N GLY A 392 -6.91 19.33 -8.12
CA GLY A 392 -6.92 17.88 -7.98
C GLY A 392 -6.92 17.45 -6.51
N LEU A 393 -6.06 18.06 -5.71
CA LEU A 393 -5.97 17.83 -4.28
C LEU A 393 -7.25 18.27 -3.56
N LYS A 394 -7.82 19.44 -3.92
CA LYS A 394 -9.11 19.90 -3.38
C LYS A 394 -10.22 18.89 -3.65
N ARG A 395 -10.36 18.45 -4.91
CA ARG A 395 -11.36 17.44 -5.28
C ARG A 395 -11.18 16.17 -4.47
N TRP A 396 -9.94 15.68 -4.34
CA TRP A 396 -9.63 14.48 -3.57
C TRP A 396 -10.03 14.63 -2.08
N ILE A 397 -9.55 15.68 -1.40
CA ILE A 397 -9.83 15.89 0.03
C ILE A 397 -11.33 16.01 0.30
N THR A 398 -12.07 16.74 -0.55
CA THR A 398 -13.52 16.89 -0.44
C THR A 398 -14.21 15.53 -0.56
N LEU A 399 -13.91 14.76 -1.63
CA LEU A 399 -14.49 13.44 -1.84
C LEU A 399 -14.10 12.44 -0.73
N ALA A 400 -12.86 12.50 -0.26
CA ALA A 400 -12.41 11.64 0.83
C ALA A 400 -13.14 11.93 2.14
N GLY A 401 -13.38 13.21 2.46
CA GLY A 401 -14.19 13.62 3.62
C GLY A 401 -15.61 13.08 3.59
N GLU A 402 -16.21 12.99 2.40
CA GLU A 402 -17.59 12.53 2.20
C GLU A 402 -17.71 10.99 2.08
N ARG A 403 -16.75 10.35 1.43
CA ARG A 403 -16.89 8.97 0.95
C ARG A 403 -16.05 7.94 1.73
N VAL A 404 -14.93 8.34 2.35
CA VAL A 404 -14.00 7.40 2.98
C VAL A 404 -14.35 7.20 4.45
N ALA A 405 -14.75 5.97 4.79
CA ALA A 405 -14.91 5.55 6.18
C ALA A 405 -13.55 5.21 6.81
N PHE A 406 -13.37 5.55 8.08
CA PHE A 406 -12.18 5.17 8.84
C PHE A 406 -12.20 3.69 9.23
N GLN A 407 -11.03 3.11 9.31
CA GLN A 407 -10.79 1.77 9.85
C GLN A 407 -9.74 1.90 10.97
N GLY A 408 -10.12 1.59 12.21
CA GLY A 408 -9.30 1.85 13.39
C GLY A 408 -9.13 3.35 13.68
N LEU A 409 -7.91 3.78 14.01
CA LEU A 409 -7.61 5.20 14.24
C LEU A 409 -7.94 6.04 13.01
N PRO A 410 -8.60 7.20 13.17
CA PRO A 410 -8.91 8.10 12.06
C PRO A 410 -7.65 8.51 11.31
N ALA A 411 -7.69 8.39 9.99
CA ALA A 411 -6.55 8.64 9.13
C ALA A 411 -6.95 9.27 7.80
N ARG A 412 -5.99 9.88 7.12
CA ARG A 412 -6.16 10.42 5.78
C ARG A 412 -4.87 10.24 4.98
N ILE A 413 -4.99 10.35 3.67
CA ILE A 413 -3.89 10.34 2.71
C ILE A 413 -4.13 11.43 1.67
N CYS A 414 -3.05 12.03 1.19
CA CYS A 414 -3.02 12.82 -0.04
C CYS A 414 -1.67 12.65 -0.74
N TRP A 415 -1.55 13.11 -1.97
CA TRP A 415 -0.28 13.09 -2.69
C TRP A 415 0.34 14.47 -2.72
N LEU A 416 1.57 14.56 -2.20
CA LEU A 416 2.35 15.79 -2.12
C LEU A 416 3.74 15.55 -2.72
N GLY A 417 4.27 16.58 -3.38
CA GLY A 417 5.59 16.58 -3.99
C GLY A 417 6.72 17.07 -3.08
N TYR A 418 7.92 17.13 -3.66
CA TYR A 418 9.05 17.76 -3.01
C TYR A 418 8.75 19.24 -2.72
N GLY A 419 9.07 19.68 -1.52
CA GLY A 419 8.80 21.05 -1.07
C GLY A 419 7.38 21.29 -0.53
N GLU A 420 6.51 20.29 -0.56
CA GLU A 420 5.12 20.40 -0.08
C GLU A 420 4.91 19.67 1.25
N ARG A 421 5.48 18.47 1.40
CA ARG A 421 5.26 17.59 2.56
C ARG A 421 5.69 18.24 3.88
N HIS A 422 6.86 18.90 3.92
CA HIS A 422 7.35 19.52 5.14
C HIS A 422 6.48 20.71 5.57
N ARG A 423 5.95 21.50 4.63
CA ARG A 423 5.04 22.60 4.92
C ARG A 423 3.79 22.11 5.67
N LEU A 424 3.16 21.04 5.14
CA LEU A 424 2.00 20.45 5.78
C LEU A 424 2.34 19.80 7.12
N GLY A 425 3.49 19.11 7.21
CA GLY A 425 3.97 18.52 8.46
C GLY A 425 4.21 19.54 9.56
N LEU A 426 4.80 20.68 9.23
CA LEU A 426 4.99 21.80 10.15
C LEU A 426 3.64 22.42 10.55
N ARG A 427 2.71 22.61 9.59
CA ARG A 427 1.35 23.07 9.89
C ARG A 427 0.63 22.17 10.89
N PHE A 428 0.73 20.85 10.73
CA PHE A 428 0.15 19.90 11.70
C PHE A 428 0.82 19.99 13.07
N ASN A 429 2.16 20.19 13.11
CA ASN A 429 2.87 20.38 14.37
C ASN A 429 2.42 21.66 15.11
N ASP A 430 2.24 22.76 14.38
CA ASP A 430 1.73 24.02 14.94
C ASP A 430 0.29 23.86 15.47
N MET A 431 -0.57 23.10 14.76
CA MET A 431 -1.94 22.82 15.20
C MET A 431 -1.98 21.98 16.49
N VAL A 432 -1.03 21.04 16.65
CA VAL A 432 -0.87 20.30 17.91
C VAL A 432 -0.35 21.23 19.03
N GLN A 433 0.64 22.05 18.75
CA GLN A 433 1.23 22.99 19.72
C GLN A 433 0.20 24.02 20.21
N SER A 434 -0.64 24.54 19.33
CA SER A 434 -1.69 25.52 19.66
C SER A 434 -2.90 24.89 20.35
N GLY A 435 -3.05 23.58 20.35
CA GLY A 435 -4.22 22.88 20.86
C GLY A 435 -5.43 22.89 19.91
N GLU A 436 -5.24 23.23 18.63
CA GLU A 436 -6.26 23.08 17.59
C GLU A 436 -6.54 21.60 17.32
N LEU A 437 -5.51 20.76 17.43
CA LEU A 437 -5.64 19.29 17.42
C LEU A 437 -5.53 18.75 18.84
N THR A 438 -6.35 17.75 19.13
CA THR A 438 -6.49 17.18 20.49
C THR A 438 -5.26 16.39 20.91
N ALA A 439 -4.60 15.70 19.98
CA ALA A 439 -3.42 14.86 20.23
C ALA A 439 -2.48 14.89 19.01
N PRO A 440 -1.25 14.37 19.14
CA PRO A 440 -0.28 14.30 18.04
C PRO A 440 -0.79 13.57 16.79
N ILE A 441 -0.20 13.97 15.67
CA ILE A 441 -0.42 13.37 14.36
C ILE A 441 0.78 12.51 13.98
N VAL A 442 0.54 11.26 13.63
CA VAL A 442 1.54 10.38 13.00
C VAL A 442 1.53 10.64 11.52
N ILE A 443 2.70 10.90 10.95
CA ILE A 443 2.88 11.18 9.53
C ILE A 443 3.78 10.11 8.94
N GLY A 444 3.29 9.42 7.90
CA GLY A 444 4.05 8.44 7.15
C GLY A 444 3.77 8.52 5.66
N ARG A 445 4.24 7.52 4.94
CA ARG A 445 3.98 7.38 3.52
C ARG A 445 3.91 5.92 3.11
N ASP A 446 3.51 5.65 1.88
CA ASP A 446 3.66 4.32 1.30
C ASP A 446 5.16 3.98 1.17
N HIS A 447 5.52 2.73 1.40
CA HIS A 447 6.87 2.22 1.16
C HIS A 447 7.28 2.25 -0.32
N LEU A 448 6.30 2.32 -1.21
CA LEU A 448 6.45 2.33 -2.66
C LEU A 448 6.49 3.76 -3.21
N ASP A 449 7.03 4.69 -2.45
CA ASP A 449 7.22 6.08 -2.83
C ASP A 449 8.41 6.25 -3.77
N SER A 450 8.50 7.40 -4.43
CA SER A 450 9.37 7.67 -5.59
C SER A 450 10.87 7.39 -5.39
N GLY A 451 11.40 7.56 -4.16
CA GLY A 451 12.82 7.35 -3.85
C GLY A 451 13.10 6.13 -2.98
N SER A 452 12.09 5.38 -2.58
CA SER A 452 12.18 4.41 -1.49
C SER A 452 12.08 2.95 -1.90
N VAL A 453 12.04 2.64 -3.18
CA VAL A 453 11.76 1.29 -3.68
C VAL A 453 12.61 0.92 -4.88
N ALA A 454 12.97 -0.36 -4.97
CA ALA A 454 13.44 -1.01 -6.18
C ALA A 454 12.52 -2.21 -6.43
N SER A 455 11.74 -2.17 -7.50
CA SER A 455 10.70 -3.14 -7.83
C SER A 455 10.50 -3.18 -9.36
N PRO A 456 11.28 -4.00 -10.09
CA PRO A 456 11.28 -4.02 -11.55
C PRO A 456 9.94 -4.36 -12.20
N TYR A 457 9.06 -5.06 -11.49
CA TYR A 457 7.73 -5.39 -11.98
C TYR A 457 6.63 -4.42 -11.53
N ARG A 458 7.02 -3.27 -10.92
CA ARG A 458 6.05 -2.29 -10.42
C ARG A 458 6.61 -0.86 -10.46
N GLU A 459 7.14 -0.35 -9.32
CA GLU A 459 7.49 1.07 -9.16
C GLU A 459 8.68 1.49 -10.02
N THR A 460 9.59 0.60 -10.28
CA THR A 460 10.79 0.86 -11.10
C THR A 460 10.80 0.13 -12.42
N GLU A 461 9.64 -0.33 -12.87
CA GLU A 461 9.45 -0.90 -14.21
C GLU A 461 9.79 0.16 -15.28
N ASP A 462 10.60 -0.23 -16.27
CA ASP A 462 11.00 0.61 -17.40
C ASP A 462 11.65 1.95 -16.98
N MET A 463 12.61 1.92 -16.05
CA MET A 463 13.45 3.09 -15.79
C MET A 463 14.22 3.47 -17.04
N LEU A 464 14.30 4.77 -17.33
CA LEU A 464 14.86 5.30 -18.59
C LEU A 464 16.29 4.81 -18.87
N ASP A 465 17.09 4.59 -17.83
CA ASP A 465 18.47 4.12 -17.89
C ASP A 465 18.64 2.61 -17.68
N GLY A 466 17.54 1.87 -17.45
CA GLY A 466 17.55 0.44 -17.13
C GLY A 466 17.93 0.11 -15.69
N SER A 467 17.90 1.06 -14.77
CA SER A 467 18.26 0.88 -13.35
C SER A 467 17.14 0.28 -12.49
N ASP A 468 16.23 -0.48 -13.08
CA ASP A 468 15.01 -1.02 -12.47
C ASP A 468 15.27 -1.80 -11.18
N ALA A 469 16.33 -2.60 -11.16
CA ALA A 469 16.67 -3.50 -10.07
C ALA A 469 17.72 -2.96 -9.09
N ILE A 470 18.11 -1.68 -9.18
CA ILE A 470 19.13 -1.09 -8.30
C ILE A 470 18.55 -0.82 -6.93
N ALA A 471 18.91 -1.65 -5.95
CA ALA A 471 18.40 -1.55 -4.58
C ALA A 471 19.16 -0.55 -3.68
N ASP A 472 20.21 0.11 -4.17
CA ASP A 472 20.93 1.15 -3.43
C ASP A 472 20.00 2.31 -3.06
N TRP A 473 19.04 2.66 -3.91
CA TRP A 473 18.11 3.77 -3.69
C TRP A 473 17.24 3.60 -2.43
N PRO A 474 16.50 2.51 -2.21
CA PRO A 474 15.77 2.32 -0.96
C PRO A 474 16.69 2.24 0.27
N LEU A 475 17.91 1.73 0.15
CA LEU A 475 18.88 1.71 1.24
C LEU A 475 19.33 3.14 1.58
N LEU A 476 19.71 3.95 0.59
CA LEU A 476 20.05 5.36 0.78
C LEU A 476 18.87 6.16 1.34
N ASN A 477 17.65 5.87 0.89
CA ASN A 477 16.44 6.49 1.43
C ASN A 477 16.27 6.19 2.93
N ALA A 478 16.44 4.94 3.36
CA ALA A 478 16.37 4.58 4.78
C ALA A 478 17.46 5.26 5.60
N LEU A 479 18.68 5.33 5.08
CA LEU A 479 19.83 5.97 5.73
C LEU A 479 19.61 7.48 5.89
N VAL A 480 19.12 8.17 4.86
CA VAL A 480 18.85 9.62 4.94
C VAL A 480 17.71 9.93 5.88
N ASN A 481 16.64 9.11 5.90
CA ASN A 481 15.55 9.29 6.85
C ASN A 481 16.00 9.06 8.30
N THR A 482 16.86 8.07 8.55
CA THR A 482 17.50 7.85 9.85
C THR A 482 18.32 9.07 10.27
N SER A 483 19.17 9.59 9.37
CA SER A 483 20.01 10.76 9.62
C SER A 483 19.21 12.06 9.79
N SER A 484 18.03 12.15 9.21
CA SER A 484 17.14 13.32 9.28
C SER A 484 16.29 13.36 10.55
N GLY A 485 16.20 12.25 11.31
CA GLY A 485 15.50 12.21 12.59
C GLY A 485 14.07 11.67 12.50
N ALA A 486 13.73 10.83 11.53
CA ALA A 486 12.44 10.11 11.50
C ALA A 486 12.19 9.37 12.83
N SER A 487 10.93 9.27 13.25
CA SER A 487 10.56 8.61 14.51
C SER A 487 10.79 7.11 14.45
N TRP A 488 10.50 6.47 13.31
CA TRP A 488 10.99 5.12 13.00
C TRP A 488 11.21 4.92 11.51
N VAL A 489 12.16 4.02 11.18
CA VAL A 489 12.58 3.72 9.82
C VAL A 489 12.61 2.21 9.63
N SER A 490 12.27 1.76 8.42
CA SER A 490 12.19 0.34 8.11
C SER A 490 12.73 0.02 6.71
N ILE A 491 13.32 -1.17 6.57
CA ILE A 491 13.73 -1.75 5.29
C ILE A 491 13.07 -3.12 5.16
N HIS A 492 12.47 -3.38 4.00
CA HIS A 492 11.72 -4.60 3.74
C HIS A 492 12.11 -5.23 2.41
N HIS A 493 11.88 -6.52 2.31
CA HIS A 493 12.04 -7.31 1.10
C HIS A 493 10.70 -7.94 0.71
N GLY A 494 10.37 -7.91 -0.55
CA GLY A 494 9.26 -8.68 -1.14
C GLY A 494 7.90 -8.00 -1.15
N GLY A 495 7.77 -6.77 -0.66
CA GLY A 495 6.48 -6.07 -0.62
C GLY A 495 5.91 -5.76 -2.00
N GLY A 496 4.58 -5.89 -2.15
CA GLY A 496 3.84 -5.60 -3.36
C GLY A 496 3.90 -6.71 -4.41
N VAL A 497 5.09 -7.14 -4.80
CA VAL A 497 5.34 -8.09 -5.89
C VAL A 497 5.95 -9.43 -5.45
N GLY A 498 6.21 -9.60 -4.14
CA GLY A 498 6.70 -10.85 -3.57
C GLY A 498 8.22 -10.91 -3.33
N ILE A 499 8.63 -11.94 -2.58
CA ILE A 499 10.04 -12.20 -2.23
C ILE A 499 10.90 -12.36 -3.49
N GLY A 500 12.09 -11.76 -3.48
CA GLY A 500 13.03 -11.75 -4.61
C GLY A 500 12.78 -10.65 -5.64
N ARG A 501 11.71 -9.88 -5.52
CA ARG A 501 11.26 -8.95 -6.57
C ARG A 501 11.19 -7.49 -6.16
N SER A 502 11.39 -7.16 -4.87
CA SER A 502 11.45 -5.78 -4.41
C SER A 502 12.24 -5.61 -3.11
N ILE A 503 12.90 -4.46 -2.99
CA ILE A 503 13.44 -3.91 -1.75
C ILE A 503 12.84 -2.51 -1.59
N HIS A 504 12.37 -2.20 -0.39
CA HIS A 504 11.77 -0.89 -0.14
C HIS A 504 11.99 -0.41 1.29
N ALA A 505 11.88 0.89 1.49
CA ALA A 505 12.08 1.56 2.77
C ALA A 505 10.83 2.35 3.19
N GLY A 506 10.57 2.37 4.49
CA GLY A 506 9.54 3.18 5.11
C GLY A 506 10.13 4.16 6.11
N GLN A 507 9.45 5.29 6.28
CA GLN A 507 9.71 6.24 7.34
C GLN A 507 8.41 6.73 7.95
N VAL A 508 8.44 7.03 9.25
CA VAL A 508 7.33 7.65 9.97
C VAL A 508 7.88 8.72 10.89
N SER A 509 7.17 9.82 10.96
CA SER A 509 7.48 10.98 11.82
C SER A 509 6.26 11.37 12.63
N VAL A 510 6.46 12.10 13.72
CA VAL A 510 5.38 12.50 14.63
C VAL A 510 5.37 14.01 14.74
N ALA A 511 4.23 14.62 14.46
CA ALA A 511 3.93 16.02 14.78
C ALA A 511 3.38 16.04 16.21
N ASP A 512 4.25 16.33 17.18
CA ASP A 512 3.96 16.25 18.61
C ASP A 512 3.83 17.62 19.29
N GLY A 513 3.89 18.69 18.48
CA GLY A 513 3.79 20.08 18.95
C GLY A 513 5.07 20.64 19.56
N THR A 514 6.18 19.88 19.55
CA THR A 514 7.47 20.34 20.09
C THR A 514 8.35 20.99 19.01
N ASP A 515 9.29 21.86 19.44
CA ASP A 515 10.29 22.44 18.55
C ASP A 515 11.23 21.39 17.94
N LEU A 516 11.57 20.34 18.71
CA LEU A 516 12.36 19.22 18.20
C LEU A 516 11.58 18.44 17.14
N GLY A 517 10.28 18.21 17.38
CA GLY A 517 9.36 17.58 16.42
C GLY A 517 9.32 18.38 15.12
N ALA A 518 9.15 19.70 15.18
CA ALA A 518 9.15 20.59 14.02
C ALA A 518 10.45 20.46 13.21
N GLN A 519 11.62 20.55 13.85
CA GLN A 519 12.92 20.44 13.18
C GLN A 519 13.12 19.07 12.49
N LYS A 520 12.67 17.98 13.12
CA LYS A 520 12.72 16.63 12.54
C LYS A 520 11.79 16.51 11.34
N LEU A 521 10.54 16.99 11.46
CA LEU A 521 9.56 17.00 10.38
C LEU A 521 10.07 17.76 9.15
N GLU A 522 10.62 18.96 9.36
CA GLU A 522 11.20 19.76 8.27
C GLU A 522 12.24 18.95 7.50
N ARG A 523 13.20 18.34 8.17
CA ARG A 523 14.29 17.60 7.53
C ARG A 523 13.81 16.31 6.86
N VAL A 524 13.04 15.48 7.57
CA VAL A 524 12.58 14.20 7.05
C VAL A 524 11.67 14.41 5.85
N LEU A 525 10.65 15.27 5.98
CA LEU A 525 9.64 15.47 4.94
C LEU A 525 10.15 16.29 3.74
N LEU A 526 11.33 16.89 3.85
CA LEU A 526 12.05 17.50 2.74
C LEU A 526 13.01 16.47 2.08
N ASN A 527 13.83 15.78 2.87
CA ASN A 527 14.87 14.89 2.37
C ASN A 527 14.32 13.59 1.77
N ASP A 528 13.25 13.06 2.33
CA ASP A 528 12.61 11.81 1.86
C ASP A 528 12.15 11.92 0.39
N PRO A 529 11.27 12.87 0.00
CA PRO A 529 10.88 13.03 -1.40
C PRO A 529 12.01 13.53 -2.32
N ALA A 530 13.04 14.20 -1.77
CA ALA A 530 14.22 14.59 -2.55
C ALA A 530 14.93 13.39 -3.16
N THR A 531 14.99 12.23 -2.46
CA THR A 531 15.59 11.00 -3.01
C THR A 531 14.86 10.52 -4.26
N GLY A 532 13.56 10.76 -4.37
CA GLY A 532 12.78 10.46 -5.57
C GLY A 532 13.16 11.34 -6.75
N VAL A 533 13.28 12.66 -6.53
CA VAL A 533 13.75 13.59 -7.55
C VAL A 533 15.18 13.23 -7.99
N MET A 534 16.08 12.97 -7.03
CA MET A 534 17.47 12.60 -7.30
C MET A 534 17.55 11.33 -8.16
N ARG A 535 16.82 10.27 -7.78
CA ARG A 535 16.81 9.00 -8.51
C ARG A 535 16.36 9.16 -9.95
N HIS A 536 15.26 9.92 -10.16
CA HIS A 536 14.74 10.12 -11.51
C HIS A 536 15.61 11.05 -12.35
N ALA A 537 16.26 12.03 -11.73
CA ALA A 537 17.26 12.86 -12.40
C ALA A 537 18.49 12.05 -12.82
N ASP A 538 18.98 11.16 -11.93
CA ASP A 538 20.10 10.26 -12.22
C ASP A 538 19.77 9.28 -13.36
N ALA A 539 18.52 8.80 -13.44
CA ALA A 539 18.02 7.98 -14.52
C ALA A 539 17.77 8.74 -15.84
N GLY A 540 17.96 10.06 -15.88
CA GLY A 540 17.89 10.86 -17.11
C GLY A 540 16.52 11.45 -17.42
N TYR A 541 15.60 11.51 -16.48
CA TYR A 541 14.30 12.16 -16.70
C TYR A 541 14.40 13.69 -16.63
N ASP A 542 14.15 14.38 -17.74
CA ASP A 542 14.21 15.84 -17.85
C ASP A 542 13.35 16.54 -16.79
N ARG A 543 12.13 16.02 -16.55
CA ARG A 543 11.21 16.59 -15.56
C ARG A 543 11.81 16.62 -14.15
N ALA A 544 12.60 15.62 -13.78
CA ALA A 544 13.26 15.57 -12.47
C ALA A 544 14.38 16.63 -12.35
N TRP A 545 15.11 16.88 -13.43
CA TRP A 545 16.10 17.95 -13.49
C TRP A 545 15.46 19.34 -13.41
N GLU A 546 14.34 19.56 -14.11
CA GLU A 546 13.55 20.80 -14.01
C GLU A 546 13.11 21.05 -12.56
N VAL A 547 12.51 20.05 -11.92
CA VAL A 547 12.06 20.14 -10.52
C VAL A 547 13.23 20.37 -9.56
N ALA A 548 14.36 19.71 -9.80
CA ALA A 548 15.56 19.93 -9.01
C ALA A 548 16.02 21.41 -9.09
N ALA A 549 16.03 21.98 -10.29
CA ALA A 549 16.37 23.38 -10.50
C ALA A 549 15.33 24.35 -9.91
N GLU A 550 14.05 24.11 -10.16
CA GLU A 550 12.94 24.95 -9.71
C GLU A 550 12.80 24.99 -8.18
N ARG A 551 13.00 23.84 -7.52
CA ARG A 551 12.71 23.65 -6.09
C ARG A 551 13.96 23.48 -5.24
N GLY A 552 15.16 23.62 -5.82
CA GLY A 552 16.43 23.65 -5.11
C GLY A 552 16.92 22.30 -4.60
N VAL A 553 16.58 21.18 -5.27
CA VAL A 553 17.21 19.88 -4.98
C VAL A 553 18.66 19.91 -5.44
N ARG A 554 19.57 19.77 -4.51
CA ARG A 554 21.00 19.86 -4.80
C ARG A 554 21.52 18.52 -5.32
N ILE A 555 21.63 18.41 -6.64
CA ILE A 555 22.23 17.27 -7.33
C ILE A 555 23.62 17.69 -7.81
N PRO A 556 24.72 16.98 -7.43
CA PRO A 556 26.02 17.24 -8.02
C PRO A 556 25.91 17.11 -9.53
N ALA A 557 26.33 18.12 -10.27
CA ALA A 557 26.22 18.11 -11.72
C ALA A 557 26.88 16.85 -12.29
N ALA A 558 26.14 16.05 -13.02
CA ALA A 558 26.73 15.18 -13.98
C ALA A 558 27.41 16.10 -15.02
N SER A 559 28.71 16.01 -15.11
CA SER A 559 29.55 16.73 -16.08
C SER A 559 29.20 16.33 -17.50
#